data_4923b4631dd89402068778350bc77882
#
_entry.id   4923b4631dd89402068778350bc77882
#
_cell.length_a   1.000
_cell.length_b   1.000
_cell.length_c   1.000
_cell.angle_alpha   90.00
_cell.angle_beta   90.00
_cell.angle_gamma   90.00
#
_symmetry.space_group_name_H-M   'P 1'
#
loop_
_entity.id
_entity.type
_entity.pdbx_description
1 polymer ?
#
loop_
_entity_poly.entity_id
_entity_poly.type
_entity_poly.pdbx_seq_one_letter_code
_entity_poly.pdbx_strand_id
1 'polypeptide(L)'
;MSNRFAVFTAIVCAAALASTPHAQAQKPAVKNVVLVHGAWADGSGWRGVYDNLIRDGFKVTMVQEPETSFPDDVAAVKRILALQDGPSILVAHSYGGAVITEAGTDPSVAGLVYVAAHMPDAGENEADDGKRFPSDLSKSGAIKKTADGFTYLDPAQFHEYFAADLPAEQAAFMAQSQVLNAAVNFKGVITTPAWRDKPSWMIVAGADRTINPDLERYYAKRAHSHTVEIAGASHSVYVSHSKQVAEVIESAARAVSK
;
A
#
# COMPACT_ATOMS: atom_id res chain seq x y z
N MET A 1 39.43 -90.36 1.42
CA MET A 1 38.87 -89.52 0.33
C MET A 1 37.96 -88.52 0.99
N SER A 2 38.41 -87.31 1.13
CA SER A 2 37.70 -86.23 1.88
C SER A 2 37.25 -85.16 0.93
N ASN A 3 35.93 -85.00 0.77
CA ASN A 3 35.30 -83.95 -0.05
C ASN A 3 35.03 -82.73 0.84
N ARG A 4 35.70 -81.59 0.55
CA ARG A 4 35.42 -80.28 1.17
C ARG A 4 34.52 -79.56 0.22
N PHE A 5 33.28 -79.25 0.66
CA PHE A 5 32.38 -78.30 0.02
C PHE A 5 32.71 -76.88 0.52
N ALA A 6 33.06 -76.02 -0.40
CA ALA A 6 33.22 -74.58 -0.12
C ALA A 6 31.87 -73.90 -0.30
N VAL A 7 31.40 -73.23 0.76
CA VAL A 7 30.19 -72.42 0.72
C VAL A 7 30.64 -70.97 0.38
N PHE A 8 30.20 -70.45 -0.77
CA PHE A 8 30.37 -69.01 -1.11
C PHE A 8 29.21 -68.27 -0.54
N THR A 9 29.50 -67.40 0.41
CA THR A 9 28.55 -66.40 0.96
C THR A 9 28.58 -65.11 0.09
N ALA A 10 27.51 -64.85 -0.66
CA ALA A 10 27.38 -63.59 -1.41
C ALA A 10 26.93 -62.46 -0.48
N ILE A 11 27.75 -61.47 -0.32
CA ILE A 11 27.41 -60.21 0.40
C ILE A 11 26.69 -59.32 -0.57
N VAL A 12 25.38 -59.08 -0.38
CA VAL A 12 24.61 -58.05 -1.10
C VAL A 12 24.77 -56.76 -0.39
N CYS A 13 25.56 -55.86 -0.96
CA CYS A 13 25.62 -54.42 -0.51
C CYS A 13 24.37 -53.71 -1.01
N ALA A 14 23.43 -53.42 -0.12
CA ALA A 14 22.32 -52.52 -0.39
C ALA A 14 22.83 -51.09 -0.31
N ALA A 15 22.98 -50.39 -1.44
CA ALA A 15 23.25 -48.98 -1.50
C ALA A 15 21.99 -48.19 -1.13
N ALA A 16 21.96 -47.63 0.07
CA ALA A 16 20.92 -46.70 0.49
C ALA A 16 21.11 -45.35 -0.26
N LEU A 17 20.22 -45.10 -1.22
CA LEU A 17 20.11 -43.78 -1.85
C LEU A 17 19.58 -42.79 -0.81
N ALA A 18 20.48 -42.03 -0.21
CA ALA A 18 20.13 -40.88 0.64
C ALA A 18 19.55 -39.80 -0.26
N SER A 19 18.22 -39.61 -0.25
CA SER A 19 17.53 -38.46 -0.85
C SER A 19 17.92 -37.22 -0.06
N THR A 20 18.77 -36.38 -0.64
CA THR A 20 19.04 -35.03 -0.13
C THR A 20 17.76 -34.23 -0.17
N PRO A 21 17.30 -33.65 0.95
CA PRO A 21 16.16 -32.75 0.90
C PRO A 21 16.52 -31.56 -0.01
N HIS A 22 15.71 -31.36 -1.04
CA HIS A 22 15.79 -30.13 -1.83
C HIS A 22 15.55 -28.96 -0.88
N ALA A 23 16.60 -28.19 -0.59
CA ALA A 23 16.46 -26.92 0.10
C ALA A 23 15.55 -26.04 -0.77
N GLN A 24 14.33 -25.81 -0.31
CA GLN A 24 13.41 -24.91 -0.95
C GLN A 24 14.08 -23.54 -0.93
N ALA A 25 14.38 -22.97 -2.11
CA ALA A 25 15.03 -21.67 -2.21
C ALA A 25 14.16 -20.64 -1.47
N GLN A 26 14.67 -20.15 -0.36
CA GLN A 26 13.99 -19.15 0.45
C GLN A 26 13.81 -17.91 -0.41
N LYS A 27 12.58 -17.43 -0.57
CA LYS A 27 12.33 -16.17 -1.31
C LYS A 27 13.19 -15.06 -0.71
N PRO A 28 13.81 -14.21 -1.55
CA PRO A 28 14.59 -13.09 -1.02
C PRO A 28 13.71 -12.20 -0.13
N ALA A 29 14.23 -11.80 1.02
CA ALA A 29 13.52 -10.91 1.93
C ALA A 29 13.18 -9.60 1.22
N VAL A 30 11.90 -9.20 1.26
CA VAL A 30 11.46 -7.93 0.68
C VAL A 30 12.00 -6.79 1.55
N LYS A 31 12.82 -5.93 0.96
CA LYS A 31 13.47 -4.79 1.63
C LYS A 31 13.09 -3.44 1.04
N ASN A 32 12.55 -3.41 -0.16
CA ASN A 32 12.12 -2.19 -0.81
C ASN A 32 10.67 -1.85 -0.43
N VAL A 33 10.45 -0.59 -0.07
CA VAL A 33 9.14 -0.01 0.20
C VAL A 33 8.98 1.22 -0.68
N VAL A 34 7.91 1.26 -1.46
CA VAL A 34 7.56 2.40 -2.30
C VAL A 34 6.31 3.03 -1.73
N LEU A 35 6.41 4.31 -1.30
CA LEU A 35 5.35 5.07 -0.65
C LEU A 35 4.71 6.05 -1.65
N VAL A 36 3.39 6.01 -1.75
CA VAL A 36 2.58 6.82 -2.68
C VAL A 36 1.64 7.70 -1.87
N HIS A 37 1.68 9.00 -2.09
CA HIS A 37 0.82 9.96 -1.38
C HIS A 37 -0.62 9.96 -1.95
N GLY A 38 -1.52 10.67 -1.33
CA GLY A 38 -2.87 10.90 -1.82
C GLY A 38 -3.04 12.28 -2.40
N ALA A 39 -4.22 12.57 -2.94
CA ALA A 39 -4.60 13.89 -3.42
C ALA A 39 -4.42 14.95 -2.32
N TRP A 40 -4.06 16.17 -2.74
CA TRP A 40 -3.85 17.34 -1.86
C TRP A 40 -2.71 17.16 -0.86
N ALA A 41 -1.81 16.24 -1.10
CA ALA A 41 -0.64 15.94 -0.30
C ALA A 41 0.60 15.79 -1.18
N ASP A 42 1.73 15.49 -0.57
CA ASP A 42 2.97 15.14 -1.24
C ASP A 42 3.73 14.06 -0.46
N GLY A 43 4.86 13.64 -0.99
CA GLY A 43 5.69 12.61 -0.35
C GLY A 43 6.26 13.00 1.00
N SER A 44 6.27 14.28 1.39
CA SER A 44 6.84 14.74 2.67
C SER A 44 6.04 14.27 3.88
N GLY A 45 4.73 14.05 3.71
CA GLY A 45 3.87 13.50 4.77
C GLY A 45 4.30 12.11 5.25
N TRP A 46 5.00 11.37 4.44
CA TRP A 46 5.54 10.04 4.79
C TRP A 46 6.77 10.08 5.70
N ARG A 47 7.28 11.26 6.09
CA ARG A 47 8.54 11.41 6.84
C ARG A 47 8.61 10.51 8.08
N GLY A 48 7.57 10.46 8.90
CA GLY A 48 7.55 9.65 10.11
C GLY A 48 7.61 8.14 9.83
N VAL A 49 6.89 7.69 8.80
CA VAL A 49 6.93 6.28 8.35
C VAL A 49 8.31 5.94 7.78
N TYR A 50 8.86 6.82 6.94
CA TYR A 50 10.21 6.68 6.40
C TYR A 50 11.26 6.50 7.50
N ASP A 51 11.27 7.38 8.51
CA ASP A 51 12.26 7.34 9.59
C ASP A 51 12.20 6.03 10.40
N ASN A 52 11.00 5.46 10.60
CA ASN A 52 10.82 4.15 11.24
C ASN A 52 11.36 3.02 10.34
N LEU A 53 10.94 2.95 9.09
CA LEU A 53 11.35 1.89 8.16
C LEU A 53 12.86 1.87 7.88
N ILE A 54 13.49 3.05 7.72
CA ILE A 54 14.95 3.14 7.54
C ILE A 54 15.70 2.61 8.77
N ARG A 55 15.23 2.93 9.98
CA ARG A 55 15.81 2.40 11.22
C ARG A 55 15.76 0.87 11.26
N ASP A 56 14.71 0.28 10.72
CA ASP A 56 14.48 -1.16 10.68
C ASP A 56 15.08 -1.84 9.43
N GLY A 57 15.91 -1.08 8.67
CA GLY A 57 16.76 -1.58 7.60
C GLY A 57 16.05 -1.79 6.26
N PHE A 58 14.95 -1.11 6.02
CA PHE A 58 14.29 -1.04 4.71
C PHE A 58 14.91 0.02 3.81
N LYS A 59 14.78 -0.17 2.49
CA LYS A 59 15.04 0.83 1.46
C LYS A 59 13.71 1.48 1.09
N VAL A 60 13.58 2.78 1.31
CA VAL A 60 12.31 3.49 1.15
C VAL A 60 12.43 4.55 0.08
N THR A 61 11.51 4.55 -0.86
CA THR A 61 11.40 5.57 -1.92
C THR A 61 9.99 6.13 -1.93
N MET A 62 9.84 7.46 -1.97
CA MET A 62 8.56 8.12 -2.15
C MET A 62 8.33 8.41 -3.63
N VAL A 63 7.11 8.19 -4.10
CA VAL A 63 6.61 8.69 -5.38
C VAL A 63 6.15 10.12 -5.19
N GLN A 64 6.44 10.97 -6.16
CA GLN A 64 5.81 12.28 -6.30
C GLN A 64 4.86 12.19 -7.50
N GLU A 65 3.57 12.12 -7.21
CA GLU A 65 2.54 12.08 -8.24
C GLU A 65 2.35 13.47 -8.83
N PRO A 66 2.29 13.62 -10.17
CA PRO A 66 2.03 14.93 -10.77
C PRO A 66 0.60 15.42 -10.56
N GLU A 67 -0.33 14.53 -10.20
CA GLU A 67 -1.76 14.80 -10.00
C GLU A 67 -2.46 15.51 -11.18
N THR A 68 -1.90 15.37 -12.38
CA THR A 68 -2.42 15.96 -13.63
C THR A 68 -3.39 15.04 -14.35
N SER A 69 -3.17 13.73 -14.29
CA SER A 69 -4.10 12.70 -14.76
C SER A 69 -3.84 11.37 -14.04
N PHE A 70 -4.89 10.56 -13.86
CA PHE A 70 -4.76 9.23 -13.28
C PHE A 70 -3.72 8.35 -14.02
N PRO A 71 -3.65 8.32 -15.37
CA PRO A 71 -2.60 7.59 -16.08
C PRO A 71 -1.19 8.12 -15.80
N ASP A 72 -1.00 9.44 -15.62
CA ASP A 72 0.30 10.03 -15.31
C ASP A 72 0.77 9.63 -13.92
N ASP A 73 -0.14 9.57 -12.94
CA ASP A 73 0.13 9.14 -11.58
C ASP A 73 0.50 7.65 -11.54
N VAL A 74 -0.25 6.79 -12.24
CA VAL A 74 0.11 5.38 -12.44
C VAL A 74 1.50 5.23 -13.09
N ALA A 75 1.80 6.05 -14.10
CA ALA A 75 3.11 6.02 -14.77
C ALA A 75 4.24 6.50 -13.83
N ALA A 76 3.98 7.46 -12.95
CA ALA A 76 4.95 7.90 -11.94
C ALA A 76 5.31 6.77 -10.97
N VAL A 77 4.32 6.03 -10.47
CA VAL A 77 4.55 4.84 -9.63
C VAL A 77 5.37 3.79 -10.36
N LYS A 78 4.99 3.42 -11.59
CA LYS A 78 5.72 2.42 -12.39
C LYS A 78 7.18 2.83 -12.65
N ARG A 79 7.43 4.12 -12.85
CA ARG A 79 8.79 4.66 -13.03
C ARG A 79 9.65 4.47 -11.79
N ILE A 80 9.10 4.68 -10.60
CA ILE A 80 9.82 4.44 -9.33
C ILE A 80 10.00 2.94 -9.07
N LEU A 81 9.01 2.10 -9.38
CA LEU A 81 9.14 0.65 -9.26
C LEU A 81 10.30 0.11 -10.13
N ALA A 82 10.46 0.64 -11.35
CA ALA A 82 11.55 0.25 -12.25
C ALA A 82 12.96 0.59 -11.74
N LEU A 83 13.09 1.47 -10.74
CA LEU A 83 14.37 1.83 -10.12
C LEU A 83 14.71 0.92 -8.91
N GLN A 84 13.80 0.04 -8.50
CA GLN A 84 14.05 -0.81 -7.34
C GLN A 84 14.96 -1.99 -7.71
N ASP A 85 15.84 -2.38 -6.79
CA ASP A 85 16.81 -3.48 -6.99
C ASP A 85 16.26 -4.86 -6.57
N GLY A 86 14.95 -4.98 -6.34
CA GLY A 86 14.29 -6.22 -5.92
C GLY A 86 12.80 -6.05 -5.67
N PRO A 87 12.14 -7.09 -5.14
CA PRO A 87 10.72 -7.03 -4.87
C PRO A 87 10.38 -5.94 -3.84
N SER A 88 9.23 -5.28 -4.04
CA SER A 88 8.79 -4.12 -3.26
C SER A 88 7.45 -4.36 -2.58
N ILE A 89 7.27 -3.77 -1.39
CA ILE A 89 5.94 -3.48 -0.85
C ILE A 89 5.53 -2.11 -1.39
N LEU A 90 4.39 -2.07 -2.06
CA LEU A 90 3.80 -0.84 -2.58
C LEU A 90 2.74 -0.34 -1.61
N VAL A 91 2.93 0.85 -1.08
CA VAL A 91 2.11 1.44 -0.01
C VAL A 91 1.48 2.72 -0.51
N ALA A 92 0.20 2.93 -0.25
CA ALA A 92 -0.45 4.18 -0.63
C ALA A 92 -1.39 4.71 0.44
N HIS A 93 -1.51 6.03 0.45
CA HIS A 93 -2.49 6.78 1.22
C HIS A 93 -3.60 7.30 0.30
N SER A 94 -4.85 7.26 0.77
CA SER A 94 -5.98 7.97 0.16
C SER A 94 -6.19 7.63 -1.34
N TYR A 95 -6.25 8.65 -2.22
CA TYR A 95 -6.31 8.56 -3.68
C TYR A 95 -5.20 7.67 -4.26
N GLY A 96 -3.98 7.75 -3.71
CA GLY A 96 -2.88 6.89 -4.13
C GLY A 96 -3.22 5.40 -4.06
N GLY A 97 -4.22 5.00 -3.25
CA GLY A 97 -4.74 3.64 -3.19
C GLY A 97 -5.35 3.19 -4.53
N ALA A 98 -6.11 4.05 -5.20
CA ALA A 98 -6.60 3.77 -6.56
C ALA A 98 -5.43 3.63 -7.54
N VAL A 99 -4.41 4.50 -7.39
CA VAL A 99 -3.21 4.47 -8.24
C VAL A 99 -2.44 3.16 -8.08
N ILE A 100 -2.19 2.70 -6.82
CA ILE A 100 -1.50 1.43 -6.60
C ILE A 100 -2.36 0.21 -6.95
N THR A 101 -3.67 0.33 -6.94
CA THR A 101 -4.56 -0.73 -7.42
C THR A 101 -4.31 -1.04 -8.89
N GLU A 102 -4.06 -0.02 -9.71
CA GLU A 102 -3.71 -0.18 -11.14
C GLU A 102 -2.22 -0.48 -11.34
N ALA A 103 -1.32 0.28 -10.70
CA ALA A 103 0.12 0.14 -10.87
C ALA A 103 0.69 -1.14 -10.26
N GLY A 104 0.04 -1.66 -9.23
CA GLY A 104 0.50 -2.82 -8.45
C GLY A 104 0.47 -4.16 -9.19
N THR A 105 -0.05 -4.22 -10.42
CA THR A 105 0.05 -5.38 -11.31
C THR A 105 1.50 -5.66 -11.75
N ASP A 106 2.41 -4.71 -11.55
CA ASP A 106 3.83 -4.87 -11.85
C ASP A 106 4.40 -6.11 -11.13
N PRO A 107 5.16 -6.98 -11.83
CA PRO A 107 5.69 -8.21 -11.25
C PRO A 107 6.68 -7.99 -10.10
N SER A 108 7.31 -6.80 -10.01
CA SER A 108 8.19 -6.44 -8.90
C SER A 108 7.45 -6.15 -7.59
N VAL A 109 6.13 -5.94 -7.63
CA VAL A 109 5.32 -5.70 -6.43
C VAL A 109 4.98 -7.03 -5.77
N ALA A 110 5.44 -7.23 -4.54
CA ALA A 110 5.22 -8.45 -3.75
C ALA A 110 3.96 -8.37 -2.86
N GLY A 111 3.51 -7.18 -2.50
CA GLY A 111 2.32 -6.96 -1.66
C GLY A 111 1.92 -5.49 -1.65
N LEU A 112 0.68 -5.23 -1.26
CA LEU A 112 0.02 -3.93 -1.30
C LEU A 112 -0.41 -3.51 0.11
N VAL A 113 -0.13 -2.26 0.51
CA VAL A 113 -0.60 -1.70 1.78
C VAL A 113 -1.40 -0.43 1.50
N TYR A 114 -2.64 -0.42 1.93
CA TYR A 114 -3.57 0.69 1.80
C TYR A 114 -3.72 1.38 3.15
N VAL A 115 -3.49 2.67 3.22
CA VAL A 115 -3.50 3.46 4.46
C VAL A 115 -4.56 4.54 4.34
N ALA A 116 -5.72 4.39 5.00
CA ALA A 116 -6.87 5.27 4.86
C ALA A 116 -7.14 5.55 3.36
N ALA A 117 -7.32 4.50 2.55
CA ALA A 117 -7.15 4.61 1.11
C ALA A 117 -8.26 3.93 0.31
N HIS A 118 -8.46 4.45 -0.91
CA HIS A 118 -9.35 3.84 -1.91
C HIS A 118 -8.75 2.55 -2.47
N MET A 119 -9.62 1.55 -2.70
CA MET A 119 -9.25 0.24 -3.22
C MET A 119 -10.34 -0.26 -4.20
N PRO A 120 -10.58 0.47 -5.29
CA PRO A 120 -11.66 0.13 -6.22
C PRO A 120 -11.39 -1.15 -7.00
N ASP A 121 -12.44 -1.76 -7.55
CA ASP A 121 -12.39 -2.95 -8.37
C ASP A 121 -12.41 -2.62 -9.87
N ALA A 122 -12.27 -3.63 -10.72
CA ALA A 122 -12.36 -3.47 -12.17
C ALA A 122 -13.68 -2.80 -12.58
N GLY A 123 -13.59 -1.73 -13.35
CA GLY A 123 -14.72 -0.90 -13.76
C GLY A 123 -15.20 0.12 -12.73
N GLU A 124 -14.65 0.11 -11.52
CA GLU A 124 -14.94 1.10 -10.46
C GLU A 124 -13.99 2.30 -10.53
N ASN A 125 -14.37 3.38 -9.85
CA ASN A 125 -13.56 4.57 -9.60
C ASN A 125 -13.90 5.16 -8.23
N GLU A 126 -12.99 5.97 -7.71
CA GLU A 126 -13.09 6.60 -6.39
C GLU A 126 -14.35 7.47 -6.24
N ALA A 127 -14.68 8.26 -7.27
CA ALA A 127 -15.80 9.21 -7.20
C ALA A 127 -17.16 8.50 -7.05
N ASP A 128 -17.35 7.35 -7.70
CA ASP A 128 -18.60 6.60 -7.61
C ASP A 128 -18.67 5.78 -6.32
N ASP A 129 -17.57 5.24 -5.84
CA ASP A 129 -17.52 4.57 -4.55
C ASP A 129 -17.76 5.56 -3.40
N GLY A 130 -17.21 6.77 -3.48
CA GLY A 130 -17.48 7.85 -2.53
C GLY A 130 -18.95 8.29 -2.48
N LYS A 131 -19.68 8.19 -3.58
CA LYS A 131 -21.14 8.43 -3.57
C LYS A 131 -21.91 7.33 -2.85
N ARG A 132 -21.44 6.10 -2.92
CA ARG A 132 -22.07 4.96 -2.19
C ARG A 132 -21.82 5.06 -0.68
N PHE A 133 -20.70 5.64 -0.28
CA PHE A 133 -20.30 5.83 1.12
C PHE A 133 -19.92 7.30 1.35
N PRO A 134 -20.89 8.22 1.41
CA PRO A 134 -20.57 9.64 1.51
C PRO A 134 -19.89 9.98 2.84
N SER A 135 -18.75 10.68 2.74
CA SER A 135 -17.96 11.15 3.87
C SER A 135 -18.44 12.51 4.38
N ASP A 136 -17.91 12.95 5.53
CA ASP A 136 -18.16 14.30 6.04
C ASP A 136 -17.60 15.36 5.09
N LEU A 137 -16.37 15.14 4.57
CA LEU A 137 -15.76 16.04 3.60
C LEU A 137 -16.63 16.21 2.34
N SER A 138 -17.19 15.11 1.81
CA SER A 138 -18.02 15.15 0.59
C SER A 138 -19.29 16.00 0.75
N LYS A 139 -19.74 16.24 1.98
CA LYS A 139 -20.93 17.02 2.34
C LYS A 139 -20.60 18.46 2.76
N SER A 140 -19.34 18.75 3.07
CA SER A 140 -18.91 20.00 3.73
C SER A 140 -18.82 21.22 2.80
N GLY A 141 -18.59 20.98 1.49
CA GLY A 141 -18.21 22.03 0.54
C GLY A 141 -16.77 22.53 0.69
N ALA A 142 -15.93 21.83 1.49
CA ALA A 142 -14.52 22.19 1.70
C ALA A 142 -13.64 21.91 0.47
N ILE A 143 -14.06 21.02 -0.43
CA ILE A 143 -13.35 20.80 -1.70
C ILE A 143 -13.62 21.99 -2.62
N LYS A 144 -12.56 22.72 -2.95
CA LYS A 144 -12.60 23.87 -3.88
C LYS A 144 -12.07 23.45 -5.24
N LYS A 145 -12.43 24.23 -6.27
CA LYS A 145 -12.03 23.97 -7.64
C LYS A 145 -11.46 25.23 -8.29
N THR A 146 -10.34 25.08 -8.98
CA THR A 146 -9.75 26.13 -9.80
C THR A 146 -10.48 26.26 -11.15
N ALA A 147 -10.29 27.36 -11.86
CA ALA A 147 -10.93 27.61 -13.15
C ALA A 147 -10.49 26.58 -14.24
N ASP A 148 -9.27 26.06 -14.14
CA ASP A 148 -8.68 25.08 -15.05
C ASP A 148 -8.92 23.62 -14.62
N GLY A 149 -9.74 23.40 -13.56
CA GLY A 149 -10.28 22.09 -13.23
C GLY A 149 -9.53 21.30 -12.17
N PHE A 150 -8.54 21.90 -11.49
CA PHE A 150 -7.90 21.27 -10.33
C PHE A 150 -8.71 21.48 -9.06
N THR A 151 -8.48 20.61 -8.07
CA THR A 151 -9.13 20.68 -6.77
C THR A 151 -8.10 20.84 -5.65
N TYR A 152 -8.55 21.43 -4.55
CA TYR A 152 -7.82 21.57 -3.29
C TYR A 152 -8.81 21.60 -2.13
N LEU A 153 -8.34 21.29 -0.92
CA LEU A 153 -9.12 21.51 0.29
C LEU A 153 -8.96 22.96 0.76
N ASP A 154 -10.07 23.57 1.12
CA ASP A 154 -10.05 24.90 1.76
C ASP A 154 -9.10 24.88 2.98
N PRO A 155 -8.02 25.68 3.00
CA PRO A 155 -7.07 25.66 4.10
C PRO A 155 -7.70 25.91 5.48
N ALA A 156 -8.80 26.66 5.54
CA ALA A 156 -9.52 26.93 6.78
C ALA A 156 -10.25 25.68 7.33
N GLN A 157 -10.52 24.70 6.48
CA GLN A 157 -11.23 23.47 6.82
C GLN A 157 -10.34 22.22 6.75
N PHE A 158 -9.09 22.37 6.31
CA PHE A 158 -8.14 21.24 6.13
C PHE A 158 -7.92 20.46 7.43
N HIS A 159 -7.66 21.15 8.54
CA HIS A 159 -7.46 20.52 9.85
C HIS A 159 -8.66 19.65 10.22
N GLU A 160 -9.86 20.19 10.09
CA GLU A 160 -11.08 19.48 10.49
C GLU A 160 -11.31 18.18 9.70
N TYR A 161 -11.12 18.20 8.38
CA TYR A 161 -11.50 17.06 7.54
C TYR A 161 -10.34 16.13 7.20
N PHE A 162 -9.12 16.65 7.13
CA PHE A 162 -7.96 15.88 6.66
C PHE A 162 -6.99 15.47 7.80
N ALA A 163 -6.84 16.31 8.81
CA ALA A 163 -5.76 16.19 9.80
C ALA A 163 -6.23 16.45 11.23
N ALA A 164 -7.44 15.99 11.57
CA ALA A 164 -8.12 16.37 12.83
C ALA A 164 -7.39 15.91 14.12
N ASP A 165 -6.55 14.89 14.04
CA ASP A 165 -5.75 14.36 15.14
C ASP A 165 -4.30 14.89 15.18
N LEU A 166 -3.95 15.82 14.29
CA LEU A 166 -2.64 16.50 14.29
C LEU A 166 -2.67 17.83 15.03
N PRO A 167 -1.52 18.33 15.52
CA PRO A 167 -1.41 19.70 16.00
C PRO A 167 -1.84 20.70 14.92
N ALA A 168 -2.58 21.75 15.32
CA ALA A 168 -3.13 22.73 14.40
C ALA A 168 -2.06 23.41 13.53
N GLU A 169 -0.86 23.67 14.09
CA GLU A 169 0.26 24.25 13.35
C GLU A 169 0.74 23.33 12.23
N GLN A 170 0.83 22.02 12.50
CA GLN A 170 1.23 21.03 11.50
C GLN A 170 0.15 20.90 10.40
N ALA A 171 -1.11 20.86 10.78
CA ALA A 171 -2.22 20.82 9.82
C ALA A 171 -2.26 22.11 8.96
N ALA A 172 -1.97 23.28 9.54
CA ALA A 172 -1.89 24.55 8.81
C ALA A 172 -0.74 24.54 7.78
N PHE A 173 0.41 23.99 8.11
CA PHE A 173 1.52 23.81 7.16
C PHE A 173 1.11 22.86 6.01
N MET A 174 0.53 21.70 6.32
CA MET A 174 0.06 20.75 5.32
C MET A 174 -0.99 21.39 4.39
N ALA A 175 -1.90 22.17 4.93
CA ALA A 175 -2.92 22.90 4.16
C ALA A 175 -2.34 23.87 3.12
N GLN A 176 -1.14 24.40 3.36
CA GLN A 176 -0.44 25.29 2.41
C GLN A 176 0.52 24.56 1.48
N SER A 177 0.80 23.29 1.77
CA SER A 177 1.72 22.44 0.98
C SER A 177 0.97 21.50 0.02
N GLN A 178 -0.34 21.70 -0.19
CA GLN A 178 -1.13 20.85 -1.05
C GLN A 178 -0.61 20.85 -2.49
N VAL A 179 -0.45 19.66 -3.08
CA VAL A 179 -0.42 19.50 -4.53
C VAL A 179 -1.87 19.51 -5.03
N LEU A 180 -2.16 20.34 -6.03
CA LEU A 180 -3.51 20.44 -6.58
C LEU A 180 -3.80 19.22 -7.46
N ASN A 181 -4.90 18.51 -7.18
CA ASN A 181 -5.28 17.33 -7.92
C ASN A 181 -6.32 17.65 -9.02
N ALA A 182 -6.06 17.22 -10.24
CA ALA A 182 -7.03 17.36 -11.33
C ALA A 182 -8.33 16.59 -10.99
N ALA A 183 -9.47 17.28 -11.03
CA ALA A 183 -10.76 16.70 -10.62
C ALA A 183 -11.14 15.43 -11.41
N VAL A 184 -10.56 15.25 -12.60
CA VAL A 184 -10.79 14.06 -13.44
C VAL A 184 -10.13 12.80 -12.88
N ASN A 185 -9.09 12.94 -12.04
CA ASN A 185 -8.34 11.82 -11.46
C ASN A 185 -9.23 10.93 -10.60
N PHE A 186 -10.15 11.52 -9.84
CA PHE A 186 -11.11 10.77 -9.03
C PHE A 186 -12.10 9.89 -9.84
N LYS A 187 -12.13 10.08 -11.17
CA LYS A 187 -12.90 9.26 -12.12
C LYS A 187 -12.03 8.26 -12.88
N GLY A 188 -10.76 8.14 -12.52
CA GLY A 188 -9.86 7.13 -13.09
C GLY A 188 -10.43 5.73 -12.85
N VAL A 189 -10.78 5.03 -13.94
CA VAL A 189 -11.38 3.69 -13.86
C VAL A 189 -10.29 2.65 -13.75
N ILE A 190 -10.41 1.75 -12.78
CA ILE A 190 -9.52 0.61 -12.62
C ILE A 190 -9.77 -0.41 -13.73
N THR A 191 -8.72 -0.87 -14.38
CA THR A 191 -8.79 -1.90 -15.41
C THR A 191 -8.43 -3.28 -14.86
N THR A 192 -7.35 -3.35 -14.10
CA THR A 192 -6.84 -4.61 -13.54
C THR A 192 -6.44 -4.41 -12.07
N PRO A 193 -7.33 -4.71 -11.13
CA PRO A 193 -7.08 -4.47 -9.72
C PRO A 193 -6.06 -5.47 -9.16
N ALA A 194 -4.87 -4.97 -8.82
CA ALA A 194 -3.74 -5.78 -8.35
C ALA A 194 -4.03 -6.57 -7.07
N TRP A 195 -4.93 -6.09 -6.21
CA TRP A 195 -5.32 -6.75 -4.97
C TRP A 195 -6.06 -8.09 -5.18
N ARG A 196 -6.54 -8.40 -6.39
CA ARG A 196 -7.12 -9.71 -6.71
C ARG A 196 -6.08 -10.82 -6.75
N ASP A 197 -4.85 -10.49 -7.13
CA ASP A 197 -3.79 -11.45 -7.35
C ASP A 197 -2.65 -11.33 -6.32
N LYS A 198 -2.61 -10.24 -5.55
CA LYS A 198 -1.55 -9.95 -4.60
C LYS A 198 -2.09 -9.82 -3.18
N PRO A 199 -1.33 -10.29 -2.17
CA PRO A 199 -1.70 -10.09 -0.78
C PRO A 199 -1.78 -8.61 -0.44
N SER A 200 -2.79 -8.24 0.35
CA SER A 200 -3.03 -6.85 0.70
C SER A 200 -3.27 -6.64 2.20
N TRP A 201 -2.93 -5.45 2.65
CA TRP A 201 -3.15 -4.93 4.00
C TRP A 201 -3.92 -3.63 3.92
N MET A 202 -4.83 -3.42 4.88
CA MET A 202 -5.60 -2.17 4.98
C MET A 202 -5.47 -1.62 6.39
N ILE A 203 -5.07 -0.36 6.51
CA ILE A 203 -5.17 0.42 7.74
C ILE A 203 -6.38 1.32 7.62
N VAL A 204 -7.39 1.04 8.43
CA VAL A 204 -8.62 1.83 8.52
C VAL A 204 -8.40 2.95 9.53
N ALA A 205 -8.62 4.19 9.12
CA ALA A 205 -8.60 5.34 10.01
C ALA A 205 -10.02 5.55 10.60
N GLY A 206 -10.20 5.13 11.85
CA GLY A 206 -11.54 5.01 12.46
C GLY A 206 -12.29 6.31 12.67
N ALA A 207 -11.60 7.47 12.64
CA ALA A 207 -12.18 8.82 12.71
C ALA A 207 -11.94 9.62 11.41
N ASP A 208 -11.72 8.95 10.28
CA ASP A 208 -11.55 9.59 8.99
C ASP A 208 -12.82 10.33 8.56
N ARG A 209 -12.66 11.59 8.17
CA ARG A 209 -13.72 12.46 7.68
C ARG A 209 -13.59 12.77 6.18
N THR A 210 -12.46 12.40 5.57
CA THR A 210 -12.18 12.52 4.13
C THR A 210 -12.71 11.33 3.36
N ILE A 211 -12.38 10.11 3.78
CA ILE A 211 -12.99 8.87 3.32
C ILE A 211 -13.91 8.36 4.45
N ASN A 212 -15.08 7.87 4.10
CA ASN A 212 -15.92 7.22 5.10
C ASN A 212 -15.26 5.91 5.57
N PRO A 213 -14.99 5.71 6.88
CA PRO A 213 -14.36 4.47 7.38
C PRO A 213 -15.12 3.19 7.00
N ASP A 214 -16.43 3.26 6.76
CA ASP A 214 -17.20 2.12 6.29
C ASP A 214 -16.86 1.73 4.84
N LEU A 215 -16.40 2.67 4.01
CA LEU A 215 -15.87 2.37 2.69
C LEU A 215 -14.53 1.63 2.79
N GLU A 216 -13.64 2.07 3.66
CA GLU A 216 -12.35 1.40 3.91
C GLU A 216 -12.57 -0.04 4.43
N ARG A 217 -13.49 -0.23 5.38
CA ARG A 217 -13.88 -1.56 5.88
C ARG A 217 -14.52 -2.42 4.78
N TYR A 218 -15.34 -1.84 3.91
CA TYR A 218 -15.93 -2.53 2.76
C TYR A 218 -14.83 -3.03 1.81
N TYR A 219 -13.88 -2.19 1.45
CA TYR A 219 -12.74 -2.56 0.61
C TYR A 219 -11.92 -3.68 1.25
N ALA A 220 -11.52 -3.52 2.50
CA ALA A 220 -10.75 -4.51 3.24
C ALA A 220 -11.42 -5.89 3.28
N LYS A 221 -12.73 -5.91 3.55
CA LYS A 221 -13.53 -7.13 3.57
C LYS A 221 -13.62 -7.79 2.20
N ARG A 222 -13.86 -6.99 1.14
CA ARG A 222 -13.98 -7.49 -0.23
C ARG A 222 -12.69 -8.13 -0.73
N ALA A 223 -11.57 -7.50 -0.44
CA ALA A 223 -10.25 -7.96 -0.87
C ALA A 223 -9.62 -8.99 0.07
N HIS A 224 -10.29 -9.38 1.17
CA HIS A 224 -9.73 -10.24 2.22
C HIS A 224 -8.40 -9.71 2.77
N SER A 225 -8.25 -8.39 2.86
CA SER A 225 -7.02 -7.75 3.35
C SER A 225 -6.77 -8.03 4.83
N HIS A 226 -5.50 -8.15 5.20
CA HIS A 226 -5.11 -8.08 6.61
C HIS A 226 -5.40 -6.68 7.13
N THR A 227 -6.40 -6.56 8.01
CA THR A 227 -6.94 -5.26 8.42
C THR A 227 -6.49 -4.88 9.82
N VAL A 228 -6.02 -3.64 9.97
CA VAL A 228 -5.78 -2.98 11.25
C VAL A 228 -6.61 -1.70 11.28
N GLU A 229 -7.41 -1.50 12.32
CA GLU A 229 -8.16 -0.26 12.51
C GLU A 229 -7.56 0.55 13.66
N ILE A 230 -7.33 1.84 13.41
CA ILE A 230 -6.86 2.80 14.42
C ILE A 230 -8.02 3.75 14.75
N ALA A 231 -8.73 3.44 15.83
CA ALA A 231 -10.06 3.97 16.14
C ALA A 231 -10.16 5.50 16.22
N GLY A 232 -9.14 6.20 16.68
CA GLY A 232 -9.15 7.67 16.84
C GLY A 232 -8.42 8.43 15.73
N ALA A 233 -7.86 7.72 14.75
CA ALA A 233 -7.04 8.32 13.71
C ALA A 233 -7.89 9.09 12.69
N SER A 234 -7.43 10.28 12.31
CA SER A 234 -7.95 11.03 11.17
C SER A 234 -7.43 10.49 9.84
N HIS A 235 -7.82 11.12 8.74
CA HIS A 235 -7.31 10.79 7.41
C HIS A 235 -5.77 10.84 7.33
N SER A 236 -5.12 11.71 8.11
CA SER A 236 -3.66 11.82 8.20
C SER A 236 -3.01 10.77 9.10
N VAL A 237 -3.58 9.56 9.22
CA VAL A 237 -3.09 8.46 10.06
C VAL A 237 -1.62 8.10 9.82
N TYR A 238 -1.13 8.24 8.59
CA TYR A 238 0.28 7.99 8.23
C TYR A 238 1.24 9.02 8.82
N VAL A 239 0.73 10.18 9.23
CA VAL A 239 1.48 11.22 9.94
C VAL A 239 1.36 11.03 11.45
N SER A 240 0.13 10.97 11.97
CA SER A 240 -0.16 10.92 13.41
C SER A 240 0.23 9.58 14.05
N HIS A 241 0.10 8.47 13.33
CA HIS A 241 0.35 7.12 13.79
C HIS A 241 1.45 6.42 12.97
N SER A 242 2.45 7.19 12.55
CA SER A 242 3.50 6.73 11.63
C SER A 242 4.23 5.46 12.08
N LYS A 243 4.39 5.24 13.38
CA LYS A 243 4.99 4.00 13.92
C LYS A 243 4.08 2.79 13.66
N GLN A 244 2.79 2.88 13.95
CA GLN A 244 1.85 1.78 13.71
C GLN A 244 1.71 1.47 12.22
N VAL A 245 1.74 2.50 11.37
CA VAL A 245 1.74 2.32 9.92
C VAL A 245 3.00 1.58 9.46
N ALA A 246 4.19 1.96 9.96
CA ALA A 246 5.43 1.25 9.66
C ALA A 246 5.39 -0.22 10.10
N GLU A 247 4.88 -0.52 11.29
CA GLU A 247 4.73 -1.90 11.81
C GLU A 247 3.86 -2.78 10.89
N VAL A 248 2.78 -2.23 10.30
CA VAL A 248 1.94 -2.94 9.32
C VAL A 248 2.72 -3.20 8.02
N ILE A 249 3.46 -2.21 7.52
CA ILE A 249 4.30 -2.35 6.31
C ILE A 249 5.37 -3.43 6.51
N GLU A 250 6.03 -3.44 7.66
CA GLU A 250 7.00 -4.48 8.02
C GLU A 250 6.36 -5.87 8.12
N SER A 251 5.15 -5.95 8.70
CA SER A 251 4.38 -7.20 8.75
C SER A 251 4.08 -7.72 7.34
N ALA A 252 3.71 -6.83 6.42
CA ALA A 252 3.49 -7.15 5.02
C ALA A 252 4.77 -7.70 4.37
N ALA A 253 5.89 -7.01 4.54
CA ALA A 253 7.18 -7.44 3.99
C ALA A 253 7.61 -8.82 4.52
N ARG A 254 7.43 -9.07 5.81
CA ARG A 254 7.71 -10.39 6.42
C ARG A 254 6.80 -11.50 5.90
N ALA A 255 5.52 -11.21 5.67
CA ALA A 255 4.55 -12.21 5.21
C ALA A 255 4.82 -12.69 3.78
N VAL A 256 5.21 -11.80 2.88
CA VAL A 256 5.48 -12.12 1.47
C VAL A 256 6.89 -12.68 1.22
N SER A 257 7.78 -12.64 2.22
CA SER A 257 9.15 -13.17 2.17
C SER A 257 9.24 -14.67 2.52
N LYS A 258 8.13 -15.30 2.95
CA LYS A 258 8.06 -16.71 3.39
C LYS A 258 7.83 -17.70 2.26
#